data_500f0f4d595a55ccc69724c2015596bf
#
_entry.id   500f0f4d595a55ccc69724c2015596bf
#
_cell.length_a   1.000
_cell.length_b   1.000
_cell.length_c   1.000
_cell.angle_alpha   90.00
_cell.angle_beta   90.00
_cell.angle_gamma   90.00
#
_symmetry.space_group_name_H-M   'P 1'
#
loop_
_entity.id
_entity.type
_entity.pdbx_description
1 polymer ?
#
loop_
_entity_poly.entity_id
_entity_poly.type
_entity_poly.pdbx_seq_one_letter_code
_entity_poly.pdbx_strand_id
1 'polypeptide(L)'
;MSENDNLAITRQSWDAWNAHDPDAWIKLLHETHVTESDTLPQPVRGHEGARAFIEMYIKAFPDLRFSIDQMIESGDYVISRYTATGTHKGDLAGIPPTGRHAETHGCVVAEIKNGRILRQWLYWDSAHLLRQLGVLPGA
;
A
#
# COMPACT_ATOMS: atom_id res chain seq x y z
N MET A 1 -7.99 -8.36 -22.27
CA MET A 1 -8.68 -7.92 -21.06
C MET A 1 -9.33 -6.57 -21.30
N SER A 2 -10.52 -6.43 -20.79
CA SER A 2 -11.22 -5.15 -20.88
C SER A 2 -10.67 -4.17 -19.82
N GLU A 3 -10.98 -2.89 -20.00
CA GLU A 3 -10.63 -1.85 -19.02
C GLU A 3 -11.22 -2.16 -17.66
N ASN A 4 -12.46 -2.68 -17.61
CA ASN A 4 -13.14 -3.01 -16.36
C ASN A 4 -12.38 -4.07 -15.55
N ASP A 5 -11.67 -4.97 -16.25
CA ASP A 5 -10.91 -6.02 -15.56
C ASP A 5 -9.75 -5.44 -14.77
N ASN A 6 -9.04 -4.46 -15.30
CA ASN A 6 -7.92 -3.83 -14.59
C ASN A 6 -8.40 -3.01 -13.40
N LEU A 7 -9.50 -2.29 -13.55
CA LEU A 7 -10.13 -1.59 -12.43
C LEU A 7 -10.61 -2.57 -11.37
N ALA A 8 -11.22 -3.68 -11.78
CA ALA A 8 -11.70 -4.69 -10.85
C ALA A 8 -10.55 -5.31 -10.05
N ILE A 9 -9.44 -5.64 -10.71
CA ILE A 9 -8.26 -6.18 -10.04
C ILE A 9 -7.72 -5.16 -9.03
N THR A 10 -7.66 -3.90 -9.40
CA THR A 10 -7.19 -2.85 -8.51
C THR A 10 -8.10 -2.70 -7.29
N ARG A 11 -9.42 -2.74 -7.47
CA ARG A 11 -10.36 -2.68 -6.35
C ARG A 11 -10.18 -3.88 -5.42
N GLN A 12 -10.00 -5.07 -5.98
CA GLN A 12 -9.75 -6.28 -5.18
C GLN A 12 -8.47 -6.14 -4.36
N SER A 13 -7.44 -5.51 -4.92
CA SER A 13 -6.19 -5.23 -4.21
C SER A 13 -6.44 -4.36 -2.97
N TRP A 14 -7.18 -3.27 -3.13
CA TRP A 14 -7.52 -2.40 -2.01
C TRP A 14 -8.41 -3.10 -0.99
N ASP A 15 -9.37 -3.90 -1.46
CA ASP A 15 -10.25 -4.69 -0.58
C ASP A 15 -9.44 -5.67 0.27
N ALA A 16 -8.42 -6.31 -0.32
CA ALA A 16 -7.55 -7.25 0.39
C ALA A 16 -6.76 -6.52 1.50
N TRP A 17 -6.22 -5.34 1.20
CA TRP A 17 -5.53 -4.54 2.21
C TRP A 17 -6.48 -4.13 3.35
N ASN A 18 -7.69 -3.69 3.02
CA ASN A 18 -8.68 -3.31 4.02
C ASN A 18 -9.18 -4.50 4.85
N ALA A 19 -9.20 -5.68 4.26
CA ALA A 19 -9.53 -6.91 4.99
C ALA A 19 -8.37 -7.45 5.80
N HIS A 20 -7.19 -6.85 5.68
CA HIS A 20 -5.94 -7.31 6.30
C HIS A 20 -5.65 -8.76 5.91
N ASP A 21 -5.81 -9.07 4.62
CA ASP A 21 -5.70 -10.43 4.10
C ASP A 21 -4.54 -10.52 3.10
N PRO A 22 -3.32 -10.89 3.57
CA PRO A 22 -2.16 -11.01 2.69
C PRO A 22 -2.37 -12.01 1.57
N ASP A 23 -3.02 -13.13 1.82
CA ASP A 23 -3.22 -14.16 0.80
C ASP A 23 -4.09 -13.65 -0.35
N ALA A 24 -5.15 -12.92 -0.02
CA ALA A 24 -6.03 -12.34 -1.03
C ALA A 24 -5.30 -11.33 -1.91
N TRP A 25 -4.41 -10.54 -1.32
CA TRP A 25 -3.61 -9.57 -2.08
C TRP A 25 -2.60 -10.26 -2.98
N ILE A 26 -1.85 -11.22 -2.43
CA ILE A 26 -0.78 -11.91 -3.15
C ILE A 26 -1.29 -12.65 -4.38
N LYS A 27 -2.51 -13.18 -4.33
CA LYS A 27 -3.13 -13.84 -5.49
C LYS A 27 -3.26 -12.93 -6.69
N LEU A 28 -3.35 -11.63 -6.47
CA LEU A 28 -3.51 -10.63 -7.54
C LEU A 28 -2.17 -10.21 -8.13
N LEU A 29 -1.05 -10.63 -7.52
CA LEU A 29 0.29 -10.19 -7.93
C LEU A 29 0.94 -11.21 -8.85
N HIS A 30 1.65 -10.70 -9.86
CA HIS A 30 2.50 -11.53 -10.69
C HIS A 30 3.63 -12.12 -9.82
N GLU A 31 4.14 -13.30 -10.20
CA GLU A 31 5.22 -13.94 -9.45
C GLU A 31 6.48 -13.07 -9.36
N THR A 32 6.72 -12.25 -10.38
CA THR A 32 7.87 -11.34 -10.43
C THR A 32 7.50 -9.92 -10.03
N HIS A 33 6.41 -9.76 -9.28
CA HIS A 33 5.93 -8.45 -8.83
C HIS A 33 7.02 -7.64 -8.14
N VAL A 34 7.02 -6.33 -8.42
CA VAL A 34 7.91 -5.38 -7.76
C VAL A 34 7.10 -4.15 -7.33
N THR A 35 7.24 -3.76 -6.07
CA THR A 35 6.74 -2.47 -5.57
C THR A 35 7.92 -1.57 -5.27
N GLU A 36 7.93 -0.39 -5.88
CA GLU A 36 9.00 0.59 -5.70
C GLU A 36 8.46 1.85 -5.03
N SER A 37 9.26 2.43 -4.17
CA SER A 37 8.93 3.70 -3.50
C SER A 37 10.20 4.31 -2.92
N ASP A 38 10.30 5.63 -2.98
CA ASP A 38 11.39 6.35 -2.32
C ASP A 38 11.35 6.21 -0.80
N THR A 39 10.21 5.78 -0.25
CA THR A 39 10.07 5.57 1.19
C THR A 39 10.62 4.22 1.64
N LEU A 40 11.01 3.37 0.71
CA LEU A 40 11.54 2.04 0.99
C LEU A 40 13.04 2.00 0.77
N PRO A 41 13.82 1.35 1.65
CA PRO A 41 15.27 1.23 1.44
C PRO A 41 15.60 0.36 0.24
N GLN A 42 14.72 -0.57 -0.12
CA GLN A 42 14.85 -1.45 -1.27
C GLN A 42 13.47 -1.75 -1.86
N PRO A 43 13.38 -2.05 -3.16
CA PRO A 43 12.11 -2.50 -3.74
C PRO A 43 11.59 -3.77 -3.06
N VAL A 44 10.28 -3.87 -2.95
CA VAL A 44 9.59 -5.08 -2.49
C VAL A 44 9.47 -6.02 -3.69
N ARG A 45 10.00 -7.24 -3.59
CA ARG A 45 10.06 -8.16 -4.73
C ARG A 45 9.35 -9.48 -4.43
N GLY A 46 8.53 -9.91 -5.41
CA GLY A 46 7.88 -11.22 -5.40
C GLY A 46 6.81 -11.37 -4.34
N HIS A 47 6.26 -12.58 -4.25
CA HIS A 47 5.20 -12.88 -3.30
C HIS A 47 5.69 -12.84 -1.85
N GLU A 48 6.90 -13.32 -1.63
CA GLU A 48 7.48 -13.34 -0.29
C GLU A 48 7.74 -11.93 0.23
N GLY A 49 8.32 -11.07 -0.60
CA GLY A 49 8.53 -9.66 -0.25
C GLY A 49 7.22 -8.93 -0.02
N ALA A 50 6.21 -9.20 -0.86
CA ALA A 50 4.90 -8.58 -0.72
C ALA A 50 4.23 -8.98 0.60
N ARG A 51 4.34 -10.26 0.99
CA ARG A 51 3.80 -10.74 2.25
C ARG A 51 4.43 -10.01 3.44
N ALA A 52 5.74 -9.92 3.46
CA ALA A 52 6.45 -9.21 4.54
C ALA A 52 6.02 -7.74 4.61
N PHE A 53 5.83 -7.13 3.46
CA PHE A 53 5.44 -5.73 3.35
C PHE A 53 4.05 -5.46 3.95
N ILE A 54 3.03 -6.20 3.52
CA ILE A 54 1.68 -6.00 4.03
C ILE A 54 1.58 -6.36 5.51
N GLU A 55 2.24 -7.45 5.93
CA GLU A 55 2.21 -7.87 7.33
C GLU A 55 2.85 -6.83 8.25
N MET A 56 3.91 -6.17 7.80
CA MET A 56 4.56 -5.11 8.58
C MET A 56 3.57 -3.98 8.87
N TYR A 57 2.84 -3.52 7.86
CA TYR A 57 1.89 -2.42 8.03
C TYR A 57 0.67 -2.81 8.87
N ILE A 58 0.16 -4.02 8.70
CA ILE A 58 -0.96 -4.51 9.50
C ILE A 58 -0.59 -4.62 10.97
N LYS A 59 0.63 -5.05 11.28
CA LYS A 59 1.11 -5.13 12.66
C LYS A 59 1.31 -3.74 13.26
N ALA A 60 1.88 -2.83 12.47
CA ALA A 60 2.13 -1.46 12.94
C ALA A 60 0.81 -0.70 13.17
N PHE A 61 -0.17 -0.93 12.31
CA PHE A 61 -1.46 -0.25 12.35
C PHE A 61 -2.58 -1.30 12.26
N PRO A 62 -2.99 -1.90 13.39
CA PRO A 62 -4.03 -2.95 13.37
C PRO A 62 -5.38 -2.49 12.85
N ASP A 63 -5.64 -1.20 12.88
CA ASP A 63 -6.86 -0.59 12.35
C ASP A 63 -6.64 0.10 10.99
N LEU A 64 -5.57 -0.24 10.29
CA LEU A 64 -5.25 0.35 9.00
C LEU A 64 -6.42 0.24 8.02
N ARG A 65 -6.76 1.38 7.41
CA ARG A 65 -7.85 1.45 6.45
C ARG A 65 -7.52 2.43 5.34
N PHE A 66 -7.80 2.02 4.12
CA PHE A 66 -7.67 2.86 2.93
C PHE A 66 -9.04 3.25 2.40
N SER A 67 -9.19 4.54 2.11
CA SER A 67 -10.32 5.05 1.35
C SER A 67 -9.78 5.47 -0.01
N ILE A 68 -10.40 4.97 -1.07
CA ILE A 68 -9.93 5.28 -2.43
C ILE A 68 -10.65 6.52 -2.93
N ASP A 69 -9.89 7.59 -3.08
CA ASP A 69 -10.45 8.89 -3.46
C ASP A 69 -10.69 8.98 -4.97
N GLN A 70 -9.84 8.30 -5.76
CA GLN A 70 -9.95 8.34 -7.21
C GLN A 70 -9.17 7.19 -7.82
N MET A 71 -9.71 6.57 -8.88
CA MET A 71 -8.98 5.63 -9.71
C MET A 71 -9.08 6.07 -11.16
N ILE A 72 -7.95 6.04 -11.84
CA ILE A 72 -7.85 6.42 -13.25
C ILE A 72 -7.18 5.28 -13.99
N GLU A 73 -7.77 4.83 -15.07
CA GLU A 73 -7.23 3.76 -15.90
C GLU A 73 -6.73 4.30 -17.22
N SER A 74 -5.56 3.82 -17.67
CA SER A 74 -5.03 4.12 -18.99
C SER A 74 -4.19 2.94 -19.46
N GLY A 75 -4.68 2.22 -20.46
CA GLY A 75 -4.01 1.03 -20.98
C GLY A 75 -3.82 -0.02 -19.89
N ASP A 76 -2.58 -0.44 -19.70
CA ASP A 76 -2.22 -1.43 -18.67
C ASP A 76 -2.08 -0.84 -17.27
N TYR A 77 -2.28 0.47 -17.12
CA TYR A 77 -2.01 1.16 -15.87
C TYR A 77 -3.29 1.60 -15.17
N VAL A 78 -3.29 1.48 -13.84
CA VAL A 78 -4.34 2.05 -13.00
C VAL A 78 -3.66 2.91 -11.94
N ILE A 79 -4.11 4.16 -11.83
CA ILE A 79 -3.62 5.10 -10.82
C ILE A 79 -4.69 5.23 -9.75
N SER A 80 -4.31 5.01 -8.48
CA SER A 80 -5.20 5.14 -7.35
C SER A 80 -4.70 6.24 -6.43
N ARG A 81 -5.56 7.21 -6.10
CA ARG A 81 -5.28 8.17 -5.02
C ARG A 81 -6.05 7.71 -3.79
N TYR A 82 -5.41 7.72 -2.64
CA TYR A 82 -6.01 7.18 -1.43
C TYR A 82 -5.76 8.05 -0.21
N THR A 83 -6.61 7.86 0.78
CA THR A 83 -6.43 8.35 2.13
C THR A 83 -6.27 7.12 3.02
N ALA A 84 -5.21 7.08 3.82
CA ALA A 84 -4.95 5.99 4.74
C ALA A 84 -5.05 6.50 6.18
N THR A 85 -5.72 5.72 7.03
CA THR A 85 -5.83 6.04 8.46
C THR A 85 -5.40 4.83 9.28
N GLY A 86 -4.87 5.10 10.46
CA GLY A 86 -4.49 4.04 11.37
C GLY A 86 -3.93 4.56 12.67
N THR A 87 -3.91 3.69 13.69
CA THR A 87 -3.34 3.99 15.00
C THR A 87 -2.09 3.16 15.19
N HIS A 88 -0.99 3.82 15.54
CA HIS A 88 0.33 3.20 15.66
C HIS A 88 0.43 2.39 16.95
N LYS A 89 0.16 1.08 16.84
CA LYS A 89 0.13 0.18 18.02
C LYS A 89 1.16 -0.94 17.95
N GLY A 90 1.91 -1.03 16.85
CA GLY A 90 2.98 -2.02 16.69
C GLY A 90 4.24 -1.39 16.13
N ASP A 91 5.33 -2.12 16.16
CA ASP A 91 6.61 -1.63 15.64
C ASP A 91 6.48 -1.27 14.16
N LEU A 92 6.98 -0.09 13.79
CA LEU A 92 7.03 0.37 12.40
C LEU A 92 8.50 0.55 12.01
N ALA A 93 9.07 -0.45 11.34
CA ALA A 93 10.45 -0.42 10.86
C ALA A 93 11.43 0.07 11.93
N GLY A 94 11.32 -0.44 13.13
CA GLY A 94 12.17 -0.09 14.27
C GLY A 94 11.64 1.04 15.15
N ILE A 95 10.53 1.67 14.78
CA ILE A 95 9.91 2.73 15.58
C ILE A 95 8.91 2.09 16.55
N PRO A 96 9.14 2.19 17.87
CA PRO A 96 8.21 1.61 18.85
C PRO A 96 6.82 2.24 18.78
N PRO A 97 5.77 1.52 19.17
CA PRO A 97 4.40 2.05 19.10
C PRO A 97 4.23 3.34 19.87
N THR A 98 3.62 4.33 19.23
CA THR A 98 3.38 5.65 19.83
C THR A 98 1.95 5.79 20.36
N GLY A 99 1.04 4.92 19.92
CA GLY A 99 -0.37 5.01 20.27
C GLY A 99 -1.11 6.12 19.56
N ARG A 100 -0.45 6.84 18.67
CA ARG A 100 -1.05 7.99 17.97
C ARG A 100 -1.79 7.55 16.71
N HIS A 101 -2.87 8.26 16.41
CA HIS A 101 -3.64 8.10 15.18
C HIS A 101 -3.07 9.01 14.10
N ALA A 102 -3.02 8.52 12.87
CA ALA A 102 -2.48 9.28 11.75
C ALA A 102 -3.37 9.13 10.53
N GLU A 103 -3.36 10.16 9.68
CA GLU A 103 -4.00 10.15 8.38
C GLU A 103 -3.00 10.61 7.34
N THR A 104 -2.84 9.83 6.28
CA THR A 104 -1.91 10.17 5.20
C THR A 104 -2.62 10.04 3.86
N HIS A 105 -2.03 10.65 2.83
CA HIS A 105 -2.52 10.59 1.47
C HIS A 105 -1.42 10.06 0.58
N GLY A 106 -1.78 9.27 -0.40
CA GLY A 106 -0.80 8.72 -1.31
C GLY A 106 -1.40 8.38 -2.66
N CYS A 107 -0.52 7.91 -3.53
CA CYS A 107 -0.85 7.55 -4.89
C CYS A 107 -0.09 6.29 -5.26
N VAL A 108 -0.78 5.33 -5.87
CA VAL A 108 -0.17 4.12 -6.40
C VAL A 108 -0.42 4.07 -7.89
N VAL A 109 0.66 3.87 -8.65
CA VAL A 109 0.56 3.58 -10.08
C VAL A 109 0.80 2.08 -10.22
N ALA A 110 -0.19 1.34 -10.72
CA ALA A 110 -0.09 -0.11 -10.90
C ALA A 110 -0.05 -0.46 -12.37
N GLU A 111 0.89 -1.30 -12.75
CA GLU A 111 0.95 -1.89 -14.09
C GLU A 111 0.39 -3.30 -14.01
N ILE A 112 -0.65 -3.59 -14.81
CA ILE A 112 -1.35 -4.87 -14.77
C ILE A 112 -1.15 -5.58 -16.10
N LYS A 113 -0.65 -6.81 -16.05
CA LYS A 113 -0.41 -7.64 -17.22
C LYS A 113 -1.05 -9.01 -17.00
N ASN A 114 -1.80 -9.48 -17.99
CA ASN A 114 -2.42 -10.80 -17.97
C ASN A 114 -3.24 -11.05 -16.68
N GLY A 115 -3.96 -10.02 -16.23
CA GLY A 115 -4.84 -10.13 -15.07
C GLY A 115 -4.13 -10.13 -13.73
N ARG A 116 -2.84 -9.77 -13.69
CA ARG A 116 -2.07 -9.70 -12.44
C ARG A 116 -1.27 -8.41 -12.37
N ILE A 117 -1.07 -7.93 -11.15
CA ILE A 117 -0.31 -6.71 -10.91
C ILE A 117 1.18 -7.03 -11.01
N LEU A 118 1.80 -6.53 -12.07
CA LEU A 118 3.21 -6.80 -12.36
C LEU A 118 4.12 -5.89 -11.57
N ARG A 119 3.78 -4.61 -11.49
CA ARG A 119 4.62 -3.62 -10.88
C ARG A 119 3.77 -2.51 -10.28
N GLN A 120 4.23 -1.94 -9.16
CA GLN A 120 3.60 -0.78 -8.54
C GLN A 120 4.64 0.24 -8.17
N TRP A 121 4.24 1.52 -8.28
CA TRP A 121 5.02 2.64 -7.78
C TRP A 121 4.17 3.34 -6.74
N LEU A 122 4.71 3.48 -5.53
CA LEU A 122 4.00 4.05 -4.39
C LEU A 122 4.61 5.40 -4.05
N TYR A 123 3.78 6.43 -4.02
CA TYR A 123 4.20 7.80 -3.69
C TYR A 123 3.39 8.31 -2.51
N TRP A 124 4.08 8.65 -1.44
CA TRP A 124 3.44 9.25 -0.27
C TRP A 124 4.48 9.95 0.58
N ASP A 125 4.03 10.84 1.46
CA ASP A 125 4.91 11.63 2.32
C ASP A 125 5.10 10.93 3.67
N SER A 126 6.17 10.15 3.80
CA SER A 126 6.45 9.44 5.04
C SER A 126 6.83 10.37 6.17
N ALA A 127 7.43 11.53 5.86
CA ALA A 127 7.76 12.52 6.88
C ALA A 127 6.48 13.06 7.53
N HIS A 128 5.42 13.24 6.75
CA HIS A 128 4.13 13.66 7.28
C HIS A 128 3.59 12.66 8.30
N LEU A 129 3.70 11.36 7.99
CA LEU A 129 3.33 10.31 8.94
C LEU A 129 4.17 10.41 10.22
N LEU A 130 5.49 10.51 10.07
CA LEU A 130 6.40 10.52 11.22
C LEU A 130 6.17 11.74 12.12
N ARG A 131 5.81 12.90 11.53
CA ARG A 131 5.46 14.08 12.32
C ARG A 131 4.17 13.85 13.12
N GLN A 132 3.17 13.21 12.52
CA GLN A 132 1.93 12.88 13.23
C GLN A 132 2.16 11.91 14.37
N LEU A 133 3.11 10.98 14.21
CA LEU A 133 3.47 10.03 15.26
C LEU A 133 4.35 10.67 16.35
N GLY A 134 4.82 11.88 16.12
CA GLY A 134 5.64 12.60 17.09
C GLY A 134 7.11 12.15 17.12
N VAL A 135 7.58 11.46 16.07
CA VAL A 135 8.97 10.98 16.00
C VAL A 135 9.86 11.84 15.10
N LEU A 136 9.28 12.84 14.45
CA LEU A 136 10.02 13.88 13.73
C LEU A 136 9.62 15.25 14.29
N PRO A 137 10.60 16.16 14.46
CA PRO A 137 10.30 17.52 14.91
C PRO A 137 9.64 18.33 13.80
N GLY A 138 9.10 19.49 14.16
CA GLY A 138 8.60 20.47 13.21
C GLY A 138 7.25 20.13 12.64
N ALA A 139 6.37 19.56 13.40
CA ALA A 139 5.01 19.24 12.97
C ALA A 139 4.29 20.44 12.34
#